data_35b251e6532a6c0f7ab8b9591d17b244
#
_entry.id   35b251e6532a6c0f7ab8b9591d17b244
#
_cell.length_a   1.000
_cell.length_b   1.000
_cell.length_c   1.000
_cell.angle_alpha   90.00
_cell.angle_beta   90.00
_cell.angle_gamma   90.00
#
_symmetry.space_group_name_H-M   'P 1'
#
loop_
_entity.id
_entity.type
_entity.pdbx_description
1 polymer ?
#
loop_
_entity_poly.entity_id
_entity_poly.type
_entity_poly.pdbx_seq_one_letter_code
_entity_poly.pdbx_strand_id
1 'polypeptide(L)'
;QKKKYEKMVYEYSRSASSAISEFAPNNSFYVDGRKLTIDQVDLTTAQAARWRLCPNCSHAQIEEMGKNTSACPQCGSSAWADAGQVRTMLKVQMVYSNMDYTKSLINDESDDRNNVFYCKQLLVDVDEDHDISSAYRMDNEEFPFGYEFVRKATLREINFGESDMTGEKLSVSGVEEVRKGFRICKYCGKIQPQNGKANHSFACKTRKIPALMQAD
;
A
#
# COMPACT_ATOMS: atom_id res chain seq x y z
N GLN A 1 -2.99 43.08 15.62
CA GLN A 1 -4.16 42.21 15.43
C GLN A 1 -3.67 40.80 15.19
N LYS A 2 -3.91 39.86 16.12
CA LYS A 2 -3.68 38.40 15.88
C LYS A 2 -4.71 37.97 14.83
N LYS A 3 -4.23 37.60 13.63
CA LYS A 3 -5.09 36.94 12.64
C LYS A 3 -5.65 35.67 13.27
N LYS A 4 -6.96 35.63 13.48
CA LYS A 4 -7.69 34.47 13.94
C LYS A 4 -7.79 33.53 12.71
N TYR A 5 -7.01 32.45 12.71
CA TYR A 5 -7.13 31.41 11.68
C TYR A 5 -8.34 30.54 12.01
N GLU A 6 -9.27 30.49 11.10
CA GLU A 6 -10.41 29.58 11.16
C GLU A 6 -10.00 28.26 10.52
N LYS A 7 -10.07 27.17 11.27
CA LYS A 7 -9.76 25.84 10.77
C LYS A 7 -11.05 25.21 10.27
N MET A 8 -11.18 25.08 8.95
CA MET A 8 -12.25 24.32 8.33
C MET A 8 -11.76 22.88 8.11
N VAL A 9 -12.61 21.89 8.40
CA VAL A 9 -12.33 20.47 8.20
C VAL A 9 -13.33 19.94 7.19
N TYR A 10 -12.81 19.32 6.14
CA TYR A 10 -13.60 18.62 5.13
C TYR A 10 -13.23 17.14 5.20
N GLU A 11 -14.21 16.28 5.02
CA GLU A 11 -14.03 14.84 5.05
C GLU A 11 -14.52 14.21 3.75
N TYR A 12 -13.69 13.37 3.16
CA TYR A 12 -13.98 12.66 1.92
C TYR A 12 -13.71 11.17 2.12
N SER A 13 -14.61 10.32 1.65
CA SER A 13 -14.48 8.87 1.72
C SER A 13 -14.41 8.24 0.33
N ARG A 14 -13.73 7.10 0.24
CA ARG A 14 -13.62 6.27 -0.95
C ARG A 14 -13.70 4.80 -0.54
N SER A 15 -14.09 3.93 -1.48
CA SER A 15 -13.91 2.49 -1.28
C SER A 15 -12.43 2.15 -1.11
N ALA A 16 -12.10 1.08 -0.39
CA ALA A 16 -10.70 0.69 -0.13
C ALA A 16 -9.90 0.52 -1.43
N SER A 17 -10.50 -0.08 -2.46
CA SER A 17 -9.89 -0.30 -3.77
C SER A 17 -9.55 1.00 -4.53
N SER A 18 -10.34 2.06 -4.36
CA SER A 18 -10.03 3.38 -4.90
C SER A 18 -9.06 4.15 -3.99
N ALA A 19 -9.31 4.10 -2.69
CA ALA A 19 -8.53 4.85 -1.69
C ALA A 19 -7.05 4.47 -1.69
N ILE A 20 -6.72 3.20 -1.93
CA ILE A 20 -5.33 2.73 -1.97
C ILE A 20 -4.47 3.45 -3.04
N SER A 21 -5.11 4.04 -4.05
CA SER A 21 -4.45 4.85 -5.08
C SER A 21 -4.72 6.34 -4.89
N GLU A 22 -6.00 6.73 -4.78
CA GLU A 22 -6.38 8.14 -4.71
C GLU A 22 -5.86 8.83 -3.45
N PHE A 23 -5.86 8.12 -2.33
CA PHE A 23 -5.39 8.62 -1.04
C PHE A 23 -4.00 8.09 -0.67
N ALA A 24 -3.25 7.58 -1.65
CA ALA A 24 -1.88 7.16 -1.44
C ALA A 24 -0.97 8.34 -1.01
N PRO A 25 0.07 8.07 -0.23
CA PRO A 25 1.05 9.07 0.16
C PRO A 25 1.62 9.85 -1.03
N ASN A 26 1.71 11.15 -0.91
CA ASN A 26 2.15 12.10 -1.94
C ASN A 26 1.22 12.23 -3.15
N ASN A 27 0.14 11.46 -3.23
CA ASN A 27 -0.82 11.64 -4.31
C ASN A 27 -1.59 12.95 -4.14
N SER A 28 -1.97 13.54 -5.26
CA SER A 28 -2.85 14.70 -5.31
C SER A 28 -4.20 14.30 -5.87
N PHE A 29 -5.26 14.64 -5.17
CA PHE A 29 -6.62 14.45 -5.66
C PHE A 29 -7.33 15.80 -5.78
N TYR A 30 -8.33 15.83 -6.65
CA TYR A 30 -9.04 17.06 -7.00
C TYR A 30 -10.48 16.97 -6.51
N VAL A 31 -10.89 17.95 -5.73
CA VAL A 31 -12.24 18.02 -5.16
C VAL A 31 -12.64 19.47 -4.92
N ASP A 32 -13.87 19.81 -5.21
CA ASP A 32 -14.45 21.16 -5.01
C ASP A 32 -13.57 22.29 -5.58
N GLY A 33 -13.02 22.09 -6.80
CA GLY A 33 -12.14 23.08 -7.44
C GLY A 33 -10.78 23.24 -6.77
N ARG A 34 -10.33 22.25 -6.00
CA ARG A 34 -9.07 22.27 -5.25
C ARG A 34 -8.21 21.06 -5.53
N LYS A 35 -6.90 21.29 -5.53
CA LYS A 35 -5.87 20.24 -5.55
C LYS A 35 -5.40 20.00 -4.12
N LEU A 36 -5.60 18.78 -3.61
CA LEU A 36 -5.20 18.37 -2.27
C LEU A 36 -4.15 17.27 -2.37
N THR A 37 -3.04 17.42 -1.65
CA THR A 37 -1.97 16.42 -1.63
C THR A 37 -1.96 15.70 -0.28
N ILE A 38 -1.93 14.37 -0.30
CA ILE A 38 -1.87 13.55 0.90
C ILE A 38 -0.47 13.65 1.50
N ASP A 39 -0.36 14.29 2.66
CA ASP A 39 0.92 14.59 3.32
C ASP A 39 1.08 13.92 4.70
N GLN A 40 0.03 13.25 5.20
CA GLN A 40 0.06 12.63 6.52
C GLN A 40 -0.90 11.43 6.61
N VAL A 41 -0.44 10.37 7.26
CA VAL A 41 -1.26 9.21 7.66
C VAL A 41 -1.68 9.38 9.12
N ASP A 42 -2.93 9.05 9.45
CA ASP A 42 -3.36 8.95 10.83
C ASP A 42 -2.85 7.65 11.46
N LEU A 43 -1.87 7.78 12.35
CA LEU A 43 -1.28 6.64 13.04
C LEU A 43 -2.15 6.12 14.19
N THR A 44 -3.19 6.84 14.59
CA THR A 44 -4.09 6.39 15.67
C THR A 44 -5.05 5.32 15.18
N THR A 45 -5.41 5.37 13.91
CA THR A 45 -6.30 4.41 13.25
C THR A 45 -5.55 3.40 12.38
N ALA A 46 -4.34 3.74 11.92
CA ALA A 46 -3.54 2.86 11.08
C ALA A 46 -2.95 1.69 11.88
N GLN A 47 -3.00 0.51 11.30
CA GLN A 47 -2.37 -0.70 11.85
C GLN A 47 -1.06 -0.97 11.11
N ALA A 48 0.05 -1.02 11.84
CA ALA A 48 1.35 -1.36 11.31
C ALA A 48 1.72 -2.78 11.72
N ALA A 49 2.08 -3.62 10.75
CA ALA A 49 2.56 -4.97 11.01
C ALA A 49 3.69 -5.34 10.05
N ARG A 50 4.53 -6.26 10.49
CA ARG A 50 5.53 -6.88 9.62
C ARG A 50 4.86 -8.07 8.92
N TRP A 51 4.91 -8.08 7.61
CA TRP A 51 4.36 -9.10 6.78
C TRP A 51 5.45 -9.78 5.96
N ARG A 52 5.34 -11.08 5.84
CA ARG A 52 6.14 -11.88 4.94
C ARG A 52 5.33 -12.17 3.70
N LEU A 53 5.90 -11.86 2.53
CA LEU A 53 5.26 -12.00 1.21
C LEU A 53 5.96 -13.13 0.47
N CYS A 54 5.20 -14.06 -0.09
CA CYS A 54 5.81 -15.14 -0.86
C CYS A 54 6.28 -14.62 -2.23
N PRO A 55 7.52 -14.94 -2.64
CA PRO A 55 7.99 -14.56 -3.97
C PRO A 55 7.31 -15.33 -5.10
N ASN A 56 6.79 -16.53 -4.84
CA ASN A 56 6.29 -17.44 -5.87
C ASN A 56 4.76 -17.54 -5.95
N CYS A 57 4.06 -17.37 -4.82
CA CYS A 57 2.60 -17.44 -4.77
C CYS A 57 2.00 -16.25 -4.03
N SER A 58 0.67 -16.14 -4.02
CA SER A 58 -0.05 -15.01 -3.39
C SER A 58 -0.13 -15.08 -1.86
N HIS A 59 0.52 -16.08 -1.24
CA HIS A 59 0.49 -16.23 0.21
C HIS A 59 1.23 -15.10 0.92
N ALA A 60 0.57 -14.49 1.90
CA ALA A 60 1.12 -13.45 2.74
C ALA A 60 0.65 -13.62 4.18
N GLN A 61 1.54 -13.51 5.15
CA GLN A 61 1.20 -13.62 6.56
C GLN A 61 1.95 -12.62 7.43
N ILE A 62 1.37 -12.29 8.58
CA ILE A 62 2.05 -11.51 9.61
C ILE A 62 3.22 -12.32 10.13
N GLU A 63 4.39 -11.67 10.24
CA GLU A 63 5.58 -12.30 10.78
C GLU A 63 5.44 -12.47 12.30
N GLU A 64 5.39 -13.73 12.76
CA GLU A 64 5.35 -14.08 14.17
C GLU A 64 6.70 -14.65 14.60
N MET A 65 7.19 -14.19 15.77
CA MET A 65 8.41 -14.74 16.34
C MET A 65 8.22 -16.22 16.70
N GLY A 66 9.21 -17.07 16.30
CA GLY A 66 9.23 -18.48 16.64
C GLY A 66 8.46 -19.40 15.68
N LYS A 67 7.78 -18.88 14.67
CA LYS A 67 7.24 -19.74 13.58
C LYS A 67 8.35 -20.23 12.66
N ASN A 68 8.21 -21.47 12.19
CA ASN A 68 9.08 -22.01 11.15
C ASN A 68 8.85 -21.23 9.84
N THR A 69 9.91 -20.60 9.34
CA THR A 69 9.89 -19.80 8.11
C THR A 69 10.77 -20.42 7.01
N SER A 70 11.12 -21.71 7.12
CA SER A 70 12.02 -22.37 6.18
C SER A 70 11.44 -22.48 4.77
N ALA A 71 10.13 -22.63 4.66
CA ALA A 71 9.43 -22.75 3.39
C ALA A 71 8.06 -22.06 3.47
N CYS A 72 7.54 -21.64 2.32
CA CYS A 72 6.18 -21.11 2.22
C CYS A 72 5.15 -22.19 2.54
N PRO A 73 4.22 -21.97 3.46
CA PRO A 73 3.21 -22.96 3.82
C PRO A 73 2.26 -23.30 2.66
N GLN A 74 2.08 -22.41 1.70
CA GLN A 74 1.21 -22.62 0.55
C GLN A 74 1.89 -23.36 -0.60
N CYS A 75 3.05 -22.87 -1.08
CA CYS A 75 3.70 -23.41 -2.28
C CYS A 75 5.02 -24.14 -2.00
N GLY A 76 5.46 -24.26 -0.76
CA GLY A 76 6.70 -24.94 -0.38
C GLY A 76 8.00 -24.22 -0.76
N SER A 77 7.95 -23.03 -1.32
CA SER A 77 9.14 -22.30 -1.78
C SER A 77 10.09 -21.97 -0.62
N SER A 78 11.36 -22.35 -0.74
CA SER A 78 12.42 -22.02 0.22
C SER A 78 12.82 -20.55 0.20
N ALA A 79 12.56 -19.81 -0.88
CA ALA A 79 12.79 -18.40 -0.97
C ALA A 79 11.91 -17.57 0.01
N TRP A 80 10.89 -18.18 0.58
CA TRP A 80 10.12 -17.66 1.70
C TRP A 80 10.97 -17.32 2.92
N ALA A 81 12.07 -18.05 3.15
CA ALA A 81 12.96 -17.85 4.30
C ALA A 81 13.77 -16.56 4.22
N ASP A 82 13.89 -15.96 3.05
CA ASP A 82 14.67 -14.74 2.86
C ASP A 82 14.10 -13.61 3.72
N ALA A 83 14.96 -12.98 4.51
CA ALA A 83 14.63 -11.81 5.32
C ALA A 83 14.19 -10.62 4.43
N GLY A 84 14.64 -10.55 3.20
CA GLY A 84 14.21 -9.60 2.18
C GLY A 84 12.73 -9.68 1.81
N GLN A 85 12.06 -10.80 2.11
CA GLN A 85 10.62 -10.96 1.88
C GLN A 85 9.74 -10.36 2.99
N VAL A 86 10.34 -9.85 4.08
CA VAL A 86 9.60 -9.22 5.17
C VAL A 86 9.51 -7.73 4.95
N ARG A 87 8.29 -7.19 4.96
CA ARG A 87 8.01 -5.77 4.78
C ARG A 87 7.10 -5.25 5.89
N THR A 88 7.30 -3.99 6.26
CA THR A 88 6.36 -3.28 7.11
C THR A 88 5.19 -2.81 6.26
N MET A 89 3.98 -3.24 6.62
CA MET A 89 2.75 -2.83 5.95
C MET A 89 1.90 -1.98 6.88
N LEU A 90 1.24 -0.99 6.32
CA LEU A 90 0.28 -0.13 7.02
C LEU A 90 -1.11 -0.36 6.43
N LYS A 91 -2.05 -0.84 7.26
CA LYS A 91 -3.46 -0.79 6.95
C LYS A 91 -3.96 0.59 7.35
N VAL A 92 -4.14 1.45 6.36
CA VAL A 92 -4.50 2.87 6.56
C VAL A 92 -6.01 3.02 6.49
N GLN A 93 -6.59 3.69 7.48
CA GLN A 93 -8.02 4.01 7.51
C GLN A 93 -8.29 5.49 7.26
N MET A 94 -7.34 6.36 7.63
CA MET A 94 -7.48 7.80 7.48
C MET A 94 -6.15 8.45 7.10
N VAL A 95 -6.24 9.42 6.21
CA VAL A 95 -5.12 10.27 5.81
C VAL A 95 -5.51 11.74 5.88
N TYR A 96 -4.53 12.60 5.93
CA TYR A 96 -4.75 14.04 5.97
C TYR A 96 -4.02 14.74 4.83
N SER A 97 -4.65 15.81 4.36
CA SER A 97 -4.04 16.84 3.54
C SER A 97 -4.11 18.15 4.30
N ASN A 98 -2.97 18.72 4.67
CA ASN A 98 -2.90 20.00 5.36
C ASN A 98 -2.43 21.06 4.38
N MET A 99 -3.36 21.79 3.79
CA MET A 99 -3.07 22.81 2.78
C MET A 99 -3.64 24.18 3.16
N ASP A 100 -2.98 25.19 2.67
CA ASP A 100 -3.52 26.54 2.67
C ASP A 100 -4.71 26.61 1.71
N TYR A 101 -5.85 27.04 2.23
CA TYR A 101 -7.11 27.08 1.47
C TYR A 101 -7.00 27.91 0.19
N THR A 102 -6.25 29.01 0.21
CA THR A 102 -6.07 29.89 -0.96
C THR A 102 -5.14 29.30 -2.00
N LYS A 103 -4.10 28.58 -1.57
CA LYS A 103 -3.11 27.96 -2.46
C LYS A 103 -3.57 26.65 -3.10
N SER A 104 -4.66 26.06 -2.59
CA SER A 104 -5.21 24.81 -3.11
C SER A 104 -6.17 25.02 -4.29
N LEU A 105 -6.57 26.27 -4.59
CA LEU A 105 -7.41 26.56 -5.75
C LEU A 105 -6.71 26.17 -7.04
N ILE A 106 -7.46 25.52 -7.93
CA ILE A 106 -6.98 25.15 -9.26
C ILE A 106 -7.02 26.42 -10.11
N ASN A 107 -5.89 26.78 -10.72
CA ASN A 107 -5.81 27.79 -11.76
C ASN A 107 -5.78 27.11 -13.12
N ASP A 108 -6.54 27.60 -14.09
CA ASP A 108 -6.60 27.04 -15.44
C ASP A 108 -5.26 27.07 -16.18
N GLU A 109 -4.32 27.91 -15.73
CA GLU A 109 -2.97 28.04 -16.31
C GLU A 109 -1.96 27.01 -15.80
N SER A 110 -2.28 26.25 -14.74
CA SER A 110 -1.36 25.29 -14.10
C SER A 110 -1.93 23.88 -14.09
N ASP A 111 -2.20 23.31 -15.29
CA ASP A 111 -2.60 21.89 -15.41
C ASP A 111 -1.38 20.94 -15.27
N ASP A 112 -0.58 21.16 -14.24
CA ASP A 112 0.47 20.22 -13.81
C ASP A 112 -0.16 19.02 -13.08
N ARG A 113 -0.90 18.23 -13.83
CA ARG A 113 -1.33 16.90 -13.38
C ARG A 113 -0.13 15.97 -13.40
N ASN A 114 0.69 16.04 -12.37
CA ASN A 114 1.68 15.01 -12.11
C ASN A 114 0.95 13.73 -11.72
N ASN A 115 0.65 12.89 -12.71
CA ASN A 115 0.12 11.56 -12.46
C ASN A 115 1.21 10.72 -11.81
N VAL A 116 1.04 10.42 -10.54
CA VAL A 116 1.91 9.47 -9.84
C VAL A 116 1.42 8.06 -10.19
N PHE A 117 2.30 7.25 -10.76
CA PHE A 117 2.02 5.85 -11.03
C PHE A 117 2.51 5.00 -9.84
N TYR A 118 1.60 4.21 -9.29
CA TYR A 118 1.89 3.31 -8.18
C TYR A 118 2.02 1.87 -8.65
N CYS A 119 3.02 1.18 -8.13
CA CYS A 119 3.14 -0.26 -8.25
C CYS A 119 2.14 -0.91 -7.29
N LYS A 120 1.04 -1.45 -7.83
CA LYS A 120 0.02 -2.15 -7.05
C LYS A 120 -0.08 -3.61 -7.47
N GLN A 121 -0.34 -4.47 -6.52
CA GLN A 121 -0.57 -5.88 -6.79
C GLN A 121 -1.71 -6.41 -5.93
N LEU A 122 -2.64 -7.13 -6.57
CA LEU A 122 -3.68 -7.90 -5.90
C LEU A 122 -3.16 -9.32 -5.66
N LEU A 123 -3.14 -9.72 -4.41
CA LEU A 123 -2.86 -11.09 -3.99
C LEU A 123 -4.18 -11.80 -3.72
N VAL A 124 -4.35 -12.96 -4.33
CA VAL A 124 -5.49 -13.85 -4.11
C VAL A 124 -4.96 -15.08 -3.38
N ASP A 125 -5.18 -15.12 -2.07
CA ASP A 125 -4.71 -16.19 -1.20
C ASP A 125 -5.88 -17.15 -0.91
N VAL A 126 -5.71 -18.41 -1.26
CA VAL A 126 -6.71 -19.48 -1.13
C VAL A 126 -6.07 -20.64 -0.36
N ASP A 127 -6.74 -21.14 0.66
CA ASP A 127 -6.35 -22.40 1.32
C ASP A 127 -6.81 -23.56 0.42
N GLU A 128 -5.84 -24.16 -0.29
CA GLU A 128 -6.11 -25.20 -1.28
C GLU A 128 -6.72 -26.46 -0.63
N ASP A 129 -6.37 -26.76 0.61
CA ASP A 129 -6.85 -27.96 1.32
C ASP A 129 -8.30 -27.79 1.83
N HIS A 130 -8.72 -26.58 2.16
CA HIS A 130 -9.99 -26.34 2.86
C HIS A 130 -11.00 -25.54 2.04
N ASP A 131 -10.56 -24.64 1.19
CA ASP A 131 -11.44 -23.68 0.52
C ASP A 131 -11.73 -24.00 -0.95
N ILE A 132 -11.08 -25.00 -1.56
CA ILE A 132 -11.43 -25.51 -2.89
C ILE A 132 -12.54 -26.55 -2.76
N SER A 133 -13.70 -26.28 -3.35
CA SER A 133 -14.85 -27.20 -3.31
C SER A 133 -14.82 -28.23 -4.43
N SER A 134 -14.32 -27.88 -5.58
CA SER A 134 -14.14 -28.75 -6.74
C SER A 134 -13.18 -28.13 -7.73
N ALA A 135 -12.45 -28.96 -8.44
CA ALA A 135 -11.54 -28.58 -9.51
C ALA A 135 -11.82 -29.40 -10.75
N TYR A 136 -11.74 -28.79 -11.91
CA TYR A 136 -11.98 -29.45 -13.20
C TYR A 136 -10.82 -29.11 -14.15
N ARG A 137 -10.35 -30.11 -14.87
CA ARG A 137 -9.31 -29.97 -15.89
C ARG A 137 -9.79 -30.56 -17.19
N MET A 138 -9.47 -29.93 -18.29
CA MET A 138 -9.67 -30.54 -19.62
C MET A 138 -8.70 -31.69 -19.81
N ASP A 139 -9.21 -32.80 -20.29
CA ASP A 139 -8.41 -33.99 -20.64
C ASP A 139 -7.82 -33.84 -22.05
N ASN A 140 -7.01 -32.79 -22.21
CA ASN A 140 -6.31 -32.49 -23.45
C ASN A 140 -4.94 -31.87 -23.12
N GLU A 141 -3.86 -32.60 -23.43
CA GLU A 141 -2.49 -32.13 -23.13
C GLU A 141 -2.06 -30.93 -23.95
N GLU A 142 -2.66 -30.71 -25.13
CA GLU A 142 -2.35 -29.53 -25.96
C GLU A 142 -2.95 -28.22 -25.43
N PHE A 143 -4.01 -28.33 -24.61
CA PHE A 143 -4.68 -27.17 -24.02
C PHE A 143 -4.85 -27.40 -22.51
N PRO A 144 -3.82 -27.11 -21.71
CA PRO A 144 -3.86 -27.31 -20.26
C PRO A 144 -4.74 -26.23 -19.60
N PHE A 145 -6.06 -26.35 -19.72
CA PHE A 145 -7.05 -25.48 -19.14
C PHE A 145 -7.80 -26.18 -18.01
N GLY A 146 -8.03 -25.47 -16.93
CA GLY A 146 -8.82 -25.93 -15.81
C GLY A 146 -9.41 -24.76 -15.04
N TYR A 147 -10.34 -25.06 -14.14
CA TYR A 147 -10.91 -24.08 -13.23
C TYR A 147 -11.27 -24.74 -11.90
N GLU A 148 -11.28 -23.92 -10.86
CA GLU A 148 -11.56 -24.31 -9.50
C GLU A 148 -12.70 -23.49 -8.93
N PHE A 149 -13.59 -24.14 -8.17
CA PHE A 149 -14.60 -23.47 -7.40
C PHE A 149 -14.08 -23.25 -5.98
N VAL A 150 -13.85 -21.98 -5.64
CA VAL A 150 -13.32 -21.58 -4.35
C VAL A 150 -14.47 -21.08 -3.47
N ARG A 151 -14.58 -21.63 -2.25
CA ARG A 151 -15.58 -21.20 -1.27
C ARG A 151 -15.20 -19.89 -0.62
N LYS A 152 -13.90 -19.70 -0.38
CA LYS A 152 -13.36 -18.54 0.28
C LYS A 152 -11.98 -18.21 -0.29
N ALA A 153 -11.74 -16.95 -0.50
CA ALA A 153 -10.43 -16.42 -0.84
C ALA A 153 -10.15 -15.17 -0.01
N THR A 154 -8.91 -14.97 0.37
CA THR A 154 -8.48 -13.71 0.97
C THR A 154 -7.86 -12.84 -0.11
N LEU A 155 -8.46 -11.69 -0.36
CA LEU A 155 -7.97 -10.72 -1.32
C LEU A 155 -7.20 -9.63 -0.58
N ARG A 156 -5.95 -9.37 -1.01
CA ARG A 156 -5.13 -8.27 -0.47
C ARG A 156 -4.60 -7.44 -1.61
N GLU A 157 -5.01 -6.20 -1.68
CA GLU A 157 -4.39 -5.25 -2.59
C GLU A 157 -3.30 -4.47 -1.85
N ILE A 158 -2.08 -4.48 -2.40
CA ILE A 158 -0.92 -3.83 -1.80
C ILE A 158 -0.42 -2.75 -2.74
N ASN A 159 -0.23 -1.54 -2.21
CA ASN A 159 0.45 -0.46 -2.89
C ASN A 159 1.91 -0.42 -2.42
N PHE A 160 2.82 -0.75 -3.33
CA PHE A 160 4.26 -0.84 -3.09
C PHE A 160 4.99 0.50 -3.27
N GLY A 161 4.26 1.58 -3.43
CA GLY A 161 4.82 2.90 -3.66
C GLY A 161 4.86 3.27 -5.14
N GLU A 162 5.56 4.35 -5.40
CA GLU A 162 5.69 4.89 -6.75
C GLU A 162 6.51 3.94 -7.64
N SER A 163 6.09 3.82 -8.89
CA SER A 163 6.83 3.09 -9.92
C SER A 163 8.08 3.91 -10.29
N ASP A 164 9.22 3.54 -9.75
CA ASP A 164 10.49 4.23 -9.91
C ASP A 164 11.64 3.19 -9.93
N MET A 165 12.70 3.49 -10.67
CA MET A 165 13.89 2.63 -10.78
C MET A 165 14.81 2.67 -9.55
N THR A 166 14.52 3.50 -8.54
CA THR A 166 15.39 3.74 -7.37
C THR A 166 15.09 2.87 -6.15
N GLY A 167 14.10 1.99 -6.23
CA GLY A 167 13.71 1.08 -5.14
C GLY A 167 14.56 -0.20 -5.10
N GLU A 168 14.17 -1.11 -4.20
CA GLU A 168 14.72 -2.45 -4.11
C GLU A 168 13.92 -3.42 -4.99
N LYS A 169 14.58 -4.35 -5.64
CA LYS A 169 13.91 -5.45 -6.31
C LYS A 169 13.26 -6.37 -5.27
N LEU A 170 11.99 -6.64 -5.45
CA LEU A 170 11.21 -7.54 -4.61
C LEU A 170 10.33 -8.41 -5.50
N SER A 171 10.44 -9.70 -5.36
CA SER A 171 9.55 -10.66 -6.02
C SER A 171 8.36 -10.94 -5.10
N VAL A 172 7.15 -10.82 -5.63
CA VAL A 172 5.90 -11.14 -4.93
C VAL A 172 4.98 -11.84 -5.92
N SER A 173 4.50 -13.03 -5.55
CA SER A 173 3.57 -13.82 -6.38
C SER A 173 4.05 -13.99 -7.83
N GLY A 174 5.34 -14.33 -8.01
CA GLY A 174 5.95 -14.56 -9.32
C GLY A 174 6.30 -13.29 -10.12
N VAL A 175 5.99 -12.10 -9.59
CA VAL A 175 6.28 -10.82 -10.27
C VAL A 175 7.44 -10.12 -9.57
N GLU A 176 8.55 -9.95 -10.29
CA GLU A 176 9.71 -9.21 -9.81
C GLU A 176 9.67 -7.78 -10.35
N GLU A 177 9.58 -6.81 -9.45
CA GLU A 177 9.58 -5.39 -9.78
C GLU A 177 10.39 -4.59 -8.76
N VAL A 178 10.78 -3.39 -9.18
CA VAL A 178 11.40 -2.41 -8.28
C VAL A 178 10.31 -1.80 -7.42
N ARG A 179 10.40 -1.96 -6.09
CA ARG A 179 9.39 -1.55 -5.14
C ARG A 179 10.01 -0.64 -4.08
N LYS A 180 9.55 0.59 -4.03
CA LYS A 180 10.15 1.65 -3.20
C LYS A 180 9.49 1.77 -1.82
N GLY A 181 8.19 1.47 -1.74
CA GLY A 181 7.39 1.73 -0.55
C GLY A 181 7.22 3.22 -0.29
N PHE A 182 6.72 3.54 0.90
CA PHE A 182 6.51 4.90 1.36
C PHE A 182 7.35 5.18 2.59
N ARG A 183 7.84 6.41 2.74
CA ARG A 183 8.55 6.86 3.93
C ARG A 183 7.65 7.69 4.81
N ILE A 184 7.18 7.09 5.91
CA ILE A 184 6.22 7.67 6.83
C ILE A 184 6.85 7.81 8.21
N CYS A 185 6.65 8.93 8.86
CA CYS A 185 7.15 9.15 10.21
C CYS A 185 6.35 8.35 11.23
N LYS A 186 7.01 7.47 11.98
CA LYS A 186 6.37 6.60 12.98
C LYS A 186 5.76 7.35 14.18
N TYR A 187 6.04 8.63 14.35
CA TYR A 187 5.52 9.42 15.48
C TYR A 187 4.39 10.35 15.10
N CYS A 188 4.45 10.96 13.92
CA CYS A 188 3.45 11.96 13.52
C CYS A 188 2.74 11.63 12.21
N GLY A 189 3.05 10.49 11.57
CA GLY A 189 2.44 10.08 10.32
C GLY A 189 2.80 10.93 9.10
N LYS A 190 3.64 11.98 9.26
CA LYS A 190 4.02 12.82 8.12
C LYS A 190 4.80 12.03 7.08
N ILE A 191 4.40 12.21 5.84
CA ILE A 191 4.95 11.54 4.67
C ILE A 191 6.15 12.32 4.17
N GLN A 192 7.19 11.63 3.73
CA GLN A 192 8.30 12.27 3.04
C GLN A 192 7.88 12.55 1.59
N PRO A 193 7.91 13.81 1.13
CA PRO A 193 7.68 14.13 -0.28
C PRO A 193 8.82 13.56 -1.14
N GLN A 194 8.58 13.39 -2.42
CA GLN A 194 9.59 12.94 -3.39
C GLN A 194 10.84 13.84 -3.36
N ASN A 195 10.61 15.13 -3.40
CA ASN A 195 11.66 16.14 -3.35
C ASN A 195 11.57 16.91 -2.03
N GLY A 196 12.54 16.68 -1.15
CA GLY A 196 12.65 17.46 0.08
C GLY A 196 12.50 16.67 1.39
N LYS A 197 12.29 17.39 2.47
CA LYS A 197 12.14 16.86 3.83
C LYS A 197 10.67 16.89 4.23
N ALA A 198 10.22 15.89 5.00
CA ALA A 198 8.89 15.92 5.57
C ALA A 198 8.76 17.08 6.57
N ASN A 199 7.64 17.79 6.50
CA ASN A 199 7.32 18.87 7.43
C ASN A 199 6.71 18.28 8.71
N HIS A 200 7.56 17.84 9.63
CA HIS A 200 7.15 17.25 10.89
C HIS A 200 6.50 18.27 11.83
N SER A 201 5.60 17.79 12.72
CA SER A 201 5.12 18.61 13.82
C SER A 201 6.26 18.96 14.78
N PHE A 202 6.14 20.09 15.47
CA PHE A 202 7.18 20.59 16.40
C PHE A 202 7.58 19.57 17.48
N ALA A 203 6.65 18.76 17.97
CA ALA A 203 6.90 17.75 19.00
C ALA A 203 7.40 16.40 18.44
N CYS A 204 7.63 16.28 17.12
CA CYS A 204 7.96 15.00 16.52
C CYS A 204 9.41 14.60 16.72
N LYS A 205 9.64 13.34 17.09
CA LYS A 205 11.01 12.74 17.22
C LYS A 205 11.67 12.41 15.86
N THR A 206 11.07 12.81 14.74
CA THR A 206 11.61 12.78 13.35
C THR A 206 12.13 11.45 12.84
N ARG A 207 11.64 10.31 13.33
CA ARG A 207 12.06 8.99 12.83
C ARG A 207 11.09 8.49 11.75
N LYS A 208 11.65 8.19 10.58
CA LYS A 208 10.90 7.61 9.44
C LYS A 208 11.14 6.12 9.31
N ILE A 209 10.12 5.40 8.87
CA ILE A 209 10.19 3.99 8.51
C ILE A 209 9.73 3.79 7.07
N PRO A 210 10.34 2.90 6.29
CA PRO A 210 9.74 2.43 5.05
C PRO A 210 8.49 1.62 5.36
N ALA A 211 7.44 1.81 4.58
CA ALA A 211 6.19 1.06 4.72
C ALA A 211 5.52 0.85 3.36
N LEU A 212 4.72 -0.21 3.28
CA LEU A 212 3.80 -0.46 2.17
C LEU A 212 2.39 -0.14 2.62
N MET A 213 1.55 0.31 1.68
CA MET A 213 0.12 0.49 1.92
C MET A 213 -0.61 -0.82 1.65
N GLN A 214 -1.59 -1.15 2.49
CA GLN A 214 -2.43 -2.32 2.35
C GLN A 214 -3.89 -1.93 2.36
N ALA A 215 -4.66 -2.50 1.45
CA ALA A 215 -6.12 -2.60 1.50
C ALA A 215 -6.53 -4.07 1.54
N ASP A 216 -7.54 -4.39 2.33
CA ASP A 216 -8.16 -5.71 2.43
C ASP A 216 -9.62 -5.62 1.98
#